data_b85d3c6b124c5ad8896d51b3e3babc27
#
_entry.id   b85d3c6b124c5ad8896d51b3e3babc27
#
_cell.length_a   1.000
_cell.length_b   1.000
_cell.length_c   1.000
_cell.angle_alpha   90.00
_cell.angle_beta   90.00
_cell.angle_gamma   90.00
#
_symmetry.space_group_name_H-M   'P 1'
#
loop_
_entity.id
_entity.type
_entity.pdbx_description
1 polymer ?
#
loop_
_entity_poly.entity_id
_entity_poly.type
_entity_poly.pdbx_seq_one_letter_code
_entity_poly.pdbx_strand_id
1 'polypeptide(L)'
;MLVAVPLGLGTAVYLSEFAPARVRKILKPIVEVLAGIPSVIVGYFALKFIAPNIVDPIFSPDQSRNMVVAGLAIGVLVIPIMASISEDALRAVPSSLREASYGIGARKSTTTIR
;
A
#
# COMPACT_ATOMS: atom_id res chain seq x y z
N MET A 1 -6.40 -8.83 -2.35
CA MET A 1 -5.25 -9.16 -1.50
C MET A 1 -3.99 -9.50 -2.29
N LEU A 2 -4.00 -10.40 -3.27
CA LEU A 2 -2.82 -10.78 -4.08
C LEU A 2 -2.14 -9.59 -4.79
N VAL A 3 -2.88 -8.54 -5.10
CA VAL A 3 -2.35 -7.31 -5.71
C VAL A 3 -2.07 -6.24 -4.64
N ALA A 4 -2.97 -6.08 -3.67
CA ALA A 4 -2.86 -5.02 -2.65
C ALA A 4 -1.65 -5.21 -1.73
N VAL A 5 -1.35 -6.44 -1.31
CA VAL A 5 -0.22 -6.73 -0.42
C VAL A 5 1.12 -6.44 -1.10
N PRO A 6 1.43 -6.94 -2.32
CA PRO A 6 2.67 -6.60 -3.00
C PRO A 6 2.83 -5.10 -3.28
N LEU A 7 1.75 -4.41 -3.67
CA LEU A 7 1.78 -2.97 -3.91
C LEU A 7 2.03 -2.19 -2.61
N GLY A 8 1.34 -2.54 -1.54
CA GLY A 8 1.52 -1.92 -0.22
C GLY A 8 2.94 -2.12 0.32
N LEU A 9 3.46 -3.34 0.27
CA LEU A 9 4.84 -3.65 0.67
C LEU A 9 5.88 -2.98 -0.23
N GLY A 10 5.67 -2.99 -1.54
CA GLY A 10 6.56 -2.29 -2.49
C GLY A 10 6.62 -0.79 -2.21
N THR A 11 5.49 -0.17 -1.93
CA THR A 11 5.41 1.24 -1.54
C THR A 11 6.13 1.49 -0.21
N ALA A 12 5.95 0.63 0.78
CA ALA A 12 6.62 0.73 2.07
C ALA A 12 8.15 0.64 1.94
N VAL A 13 8.65 -0.34 1.20
CA VAL A 13 10.08 -0.50 0.94
C VAL A 13 10.64 0.71 0.19
N TYR A 14 9.93 1.20 -0.82
CA TYR A 14 10.33 2.40 -1.54
C TYR A 14 10.43 3.61 -0.61
N LEU A 15 9.39 3.89 0.17
CA LEU A 15 9.35 5.03 1.10
C LEU A 15 10.40 4.93 2.21
N SER A 16 10.61 3.72 2.74
CA SER A 16 11.56 3.49 3.83
C SER A 16 13.01 3.59 3.37
N GLU A 17 13.34 2.94 2.24
CA GLU A 17 14.74 2.70 1.87
C GLU A 17 15.23 3.54 0.68
N PHE A 18 14.38 3.81 -0.30
CA PHE A 18 14.79 4.39 -1.59
C PHE A 18 14.31 5.81 -1.81
N ALA A 19 13.22 6.24 -1.18
CA ALA A 19 12.67 7.57 -1.37
C ALA A 19 13.59 8.66 -0.80
N PRO A 20 13.93 9.71 -1.59
CA PRO A 20 14.63 10.87 -1.07
C PRO A 20 13.75 11.59 -0.01
N ALA A 21 14.40 12.30 0.90
CA ALA A 21 13.71 12.96 2.03
C ALA A 21 12.56 13.88 1.60
N ARG A 22 12.69 14.56 0.46
CA ARG A 22 11.64 15.44 -0.09
C ARG A 22 10.40 14.66 -0.53
N VAL A 23 10.58 13.55 -1.24
CA VAL A 23 9.49 12.69 -1.73
C VAL A 23 8.78 12.04 -0.54
N ARG A 24 9.52 11.54 0.43
CA ARG A 24 8.96 10.95 1.66
C ARG A 24 8.11 11.97 2.44
N LYS A 25 8.59 13.20 2.58
CA LYS A 25 7.87 14.28 3.28
C LYS A 25 6.49 14.59 2.68
N ILE A 26 6.31 14.31 1.39
CA ILE A 26 5.06 14.55 0.67
C ILE A 26 4.21 13.27 0.63
N LEU A 27 4.80 12.14 0.28
CA LEU A 27 4.06 10.88 0.07
C LEU A 27 3.58 10.26 1.38
N LYS A 28 4.36 10.35 2.46
CA LYS A 28 3.95 9.75 3.74
C LYS A 28 2.64 10.34 4.27
N PRO A 29 2.46 11.68 4.38
CA PRO A 29 1.17 12.25 4.78
C PRO A 29 0.02 11.88 3.85
N ILE A 30 0.25 11.77 2.55
CA ILE A 30 -0.77 11.36 1.57
C ILE A 30 -1.24 9.92 1.87
N VAL A 31 -0.31 9.00 2.07
CA VAL A 31 -0.61 7.61 2.42
C VAL A 31 -1.36 7.51 3.74
N GLU A 32 -0.98 8.29 4.76
CA GLU A 32 -1.65 8.32 6.06
C GLU A 32 -3.08 8.90 5.97
N VAL A 33 -3.29 9.96 5.20
CA VAL A 33 -4.63 10.52 4.94
C VAL A 33 -5.50 9.50 4.21
N LEU A 34 -4.96 8.80 3.21
CA LEU A 34 -5.69 7.75 2.50
C LEU A 34 -6.04 6.57 3.42
N ALA A 35 -5.13 6.18 4.32
CA ALA A 35 -5.40 5.15 5.33
C ALA A 35 -6.48 5.57 6.34
N GLY A 36 -6.64 6.87 6.57
CA GLY A 36 -7.64 7.43 7.46
C GLY A 36 -9.04 7.61 6.85
N ILE A 37 -9.23 7.31 5.56
CA ILE A 37 -10.56 7.43 4.93
C ILE A 37 -11.52 6.42 5.55
N PRO A 38 -12.72 6.88 6.04
CA PRO A 38 -13.71 5.97 6.61
C PRO A 38 -14.14 4.89 5.60
N SER A 39 -14.16 3.63 6.05
CA SER A 39 -14.50 2.49 5.19
C SER A 39 -15.88 2.60 4.53
N VAL A 40 -16.83 3.28 5.18
CA VAL A 40 -18.17 3.55 4.62
C VAL A 40 -18.09 4.41 3.36
N ILE A 41 -17.20 5.42 3.33
CA ILE A 41 -17.00 6.28 2.15
C ILE A 41 -16.41 5.45 1.01
N VAL A 42 -15.42 4.60 1.30
CA VAL A 42 -14.82 3.72 0.29
C VAL A 42 -15.85 2.71 -0.24
N GLY A 43 -16.68 2.13 0.63
CA GLY A 43 -17.76 1.25 0.24
C GLY A 43 -18.81 1.95 -0.64
N TYR A 44 -19.22 3.15 -0.30
CA TYR A 44 -20.12 3.96 -1.11
C TYR A 44 -19.53 4.29 -2.48
N PHE A 45 -18.26 4.71 -2.51
CA PHE A 45 -17.53 4.96 -3.77
C PHE A 45 -17.44 3.70 -4.64
N ALA A 46 -17.18 2.55 -4.02
CA ALA A 46 -17.14 1.28 -4.73
C ALA A 46 -18.48 0.96 -5.42
N LEU A 47 -19.60 1.13 -4.72
CA LEU A 47 -20.92 0.87 -5.27
C LEU A 47 -21.36 1.88 -6.33
N LYS A 48 -20.98 3.15 -6.17
CA LYS A 48 -21.42 4.22 -7.08
C LYS A 48 -20.51 4.47 -8.26
N PHE A 49 -19.22 4.15 -8.13
CA PHE A 49 -18.22 4.42 -9.16
C PHE A 49 -17.56 3.13 -9.68
N ILE A 50 -17.01 2.29 -8.81
CA ILE A 50 -16.29 1.08 -9.24
C ILE A 50 -17.24 0.08 -9.89
N ALA A 51 -18.39 -0.17 -9.28
CA ALA A 51 -19.36 -1.11 -9.81
C ALA A 51 -19.80 -0.74 -11.24
N PRO A 52 -20.43 0.42 -11.50
CA PRO A 52 -20.96 0.74 -12.82
C PRO A 52 -19.91 1.02 -13.90
N ASN A 53 -18.73 1.53 -13.53
CA ASN A 53 -17.72 1.93 -14.50
C ASN A 53 -16.64 0.87 -14.76
N ILE A 54 -16.40 -0.03 -13.82
CA ILE A 54 -15.32 -1.01 -13.92
C ILE A 54 -15.87 -2.44 -13.96
N VAL A 55 -16.77 -2.78 -13.05
CA VAL A 55 -17.23 -4.17 -12.88
C VAL A 55 -18.34 -4.52 -13.87
N ASP A 56 -19.36 -3.69 -13.99
CA ASP A 56 -20.52 -3.97 -14.86
C ASP A 56 -20.17 -4.08 -16.37
N PRO A 57 -19.22 -3.28 -16.92
CA PRO A 57 -18.80 -3.43 -18.31
C PRO A 57 -18.04 -4.73 -18.60
N ILE A 58 -17.41 -5.33 -17.57
CA ILE A 58 -16.56 -6.54 -17.70
C ILE A 58 -17.37 -7.79 -17.33
N PHE A 59 -18.19 -7.64 -16.31
CA PHE A 59 -19.03 -8.72 -15.78
C PHE A 59 -20.50 -8.44 -16.04
N SER A 60 -21.49 -9.01 -15.90
CA SER A 60 -22.88 -8.65 -16.14
C SER A 60 -23.43 -7.66 -15.11
N PRO A 61 -24.37 -6.76 -15.49
CA PRO A 61 -24.92 -5.72 -14.61
C PRO A 61 -25.53 -6.21 -13.29
N ASP A 62 -26.03 -7.43 -13.26
CA ASP A 62 -26.62 -8.05 -12.07
C ASP A 62 -25.59 -8.41 -10.98
N GLN A 63 -24.31 -8.29 -11.29
CA GLN A 63 -23.22 -8.66 -10.38
C GLN A 63 -22.52 -7.48 -9.71
N SER A 64 -23.03 -6.26 -9.85
CA SER A 64 -22.44 -5.05 -9.28
C SER A 64 -22.32 -5.06 -7.75
N ARG A 65 -23.07 -5.94 -7.07
CA ARG A 65 -23.00 -6.15 -5.62
C ARG A 65 -22.25 -7.43 -5.22
N ASN A 66 -21.41 -7.95 -6.10
CA ASN A 66 -20.71 -9.20 -5.89
C ASN A 66 -19.37 -9.03 -5.16
N MET A 67 -18.71 -10.17 -4.92
CA MET A 67 -17.39 -10.23 -4.28
C MET A 67 -16.29 -9.44 -5.02
N VAL A 68 -16.44 -9.20 -6.32
CA VAL A 68 -15.44 -8.48 -7.12
C VAL A 68 -15.40 -7.00 -6.71
N VAL A 69 -16.56 -6.35 -6.59
CA VAL A 69 -16.66 -4.95 -6.13
C VAL A 69 -16.12 -4.83 -4.70
N ALA A 70 -16.54 -5.73 -3.81
CA ALA A 70 -16.05 -5.75 -2.44
C ALA A 70 -14.54 -5.99 -2.37
N GLY A 71 -14.02 -6.92 -3.17
CA GLY A 71 -12.60 -7.23 -3.24
C GLY A 71 -11.75 -6.05 -3.75
N LEU A 72 -12.23 -5.33 -4.75
CA LEU A 72 -11.58 -4.13 -5.26
C LEU A 72 -11.60 -3.00 -4.23
N ALA A 73 -12.74 -2.74 -3.59
CA ALA A 73 -12.88 -1.72 -2.56
C ALA A 73 -11.93 -1.97 -1.37
N ILE A 74 -11.91 -3.20 -0.86
CA ILE A 74 -11.02 -3.61 0.22
C ILE A 74 -9.56 -3.53 -0.24
N GLY A 75 -9.26 -3.94 -1.48
CA GLY A 75 -7.92 -3.84 -2.06
C GLY A 75 -7.38 -2.42 -2.06
N VAL A 76 -8.17 -1.46 -2.52
CA VAL A 76 -7.81 -0.03 -2.54
C VAL A 76 -7.58 0.50 -1.13
N LEU A 77 -8.42 0.11 -0.16
CA LEU A 77 -8.31 0.55 1.23
C LEU A 77 -7.09 -0.06 1.94
N VAL A 78 -6.76 -1.30 1.63
CA VAL A 78 -5.65 -2.02 2.29
C VAL A 78 -4.28 -1.52 1.84
N ILE A 79 -4.12 -1.08 0.58
CA ILE A 79 -2.83 -0.61 0.05
C ILE A 79 -2.19 0.47 0.94
N PRO A 80 -2.84 1.61 1.22
CA PRO A 80 -2.22 2.65 2.04
C PRO A 80 -1.99 2.21 3.49
N ILE A 81 -2.88 1.40 4.06
CA ILE A 81 -2.72 0.86 5.41
C ILE A 81 -1.47 -0.02 5.49
N MET A 82 -1.33 -0.97 4.56
CA MET A 82 -0.15 -1.83 4.48
C MET A 82 1.13 -1.04 4.24
N ALA A 83 1.08 -0.03 3.37
CA ALA A 83 2.24 0.82 3.09
C ALA A 83 2.70 1.57 4.34
N SER A 84 1.78 2.20 5.09
CA SER A 84 2.10 2.96 6.29
C SER A 84 2.66 2.08 7.41
N ILE A 85 1.96 1.00 7.75
CA ILE A 85 2.39 0.10 8.84
C ILE A 85 3.73 -0.58 8.51
N SER A 86 3.90 -1.02 7.27
CA SER A 86 5.14 -1.69 6.86
C SER A 86 6.31 -0.72 6.79
N GLU A 87 6.10 0.53 6.35
CA GLU A 87 7.16 1.56 6.40
C GLU A 87 7.61 1.81 7.83
N ASP A 88 6.67 1.98 8.76
CA ASP A 88 7.00 2.22 10.18
C ASP A 88 7.74 1.03 10.79
N ALA A 89 7.32 -0.21 10.48
CA ALA A 89 8.01 -1.42 10.92
C ALA A 89 9.44 -1.51 10.37
N LEU A 90 9.64 -1.22 9.09
CA LEU A 90 10.98 -1.21 8.47
C LEU A 90 11.89 -0.14 9.11
N ARG A 91 11.34 0.99 9.50
CA ARG A 91 12.09 2.08 10.13
C ARG A 91 12.38 1.85 11.60
N ALA A 92 11.63 0.99 12.26
CA ALA A 92 11.88 0.60 13.66
C ALA A 92 13.16 -0.23 13.82
N VAL A 93 13.70 -0.79 12.73
CA VAL A 93 14.99 -1.52 12.76
C VAL A 93 16.13 -0.54 13.04
N PRO A 94 16.95 -0.79 14.10
CA PRO A 94 18.07 0.07 14.47
C PRO A 94 19.07 0.29 13.32
N SER A 95 19.54 1.52 13.16
CA SER A 95 20.53 1.89 12.13
C SER A 95 21.84 1.11 12.27
N SER A 96 22.22 0.74 13.49
CA SER A 96 23.41 -0.06 13.78
C SER A 96 23.42 -1.41 13.06
N LEU A 97 22.26 -2.07 12.93
CA LEU A 97 22.14 -3.33 12.19
C LEU A 97 22.32 -3.12 10.69
N ARG A 98 21.82 -2.02 10.15
CA ARG A 98 22.00 -1.65 8.74
C ARG A 98 23.45 -1.30 8.44
N GLU A 99 24.10 -0.54 9.33
CA GLU A 99 25.52 -0.17 9.22
C GLU A 99 26.43 -1.40 9.29
N ALA A 100 26.13 -2.35 10.19
CA ALA A 100 26.84 -3.62 10.25
C ALA A 100 26.74 -4.41 8.96
N SER A 101 25.54 -4.48 8.36
CA SER A 101 25.33 -5.14 7.07
C SER A 101 26.12 -4.47 5.93
N TYR A 102 26.16 -3.15 5.90
CA TYR A 102 26.97 -2.41 4.93
C TYR A 102 28.48 -2.60 5.16
N GLY A 103 28.91 -2.68 6.45
CA GLY A 103 30.29 -2.91 6.84
C GLY A 103 30.86 -4.25 6.31
N ILE A 104 30.03 -5.26 6.15
CA ILE A 104 30.42 -6.54 5.51
C ILE A 104 30.21 -6.57 4.00
N GLY A 105 29.92 -5.42 3.37
CA GLY A 105 29.83 -5.26 1.93
C GLY A 105 28.46 -5.62 1.32
N ALA A 106 27.40 -5.72 2.12
CA ALA A 106 26.07 -6.01 1.60
C ALA A 106 25.52 -4.81 0.80
N ARG A 107 24.84 -5.11 -0.30
CA ARG A 107 24.14 -4.09 -1.10
C ARG A 107 22.85 -3.66 -0.37
N LYS A 108 22.42 -2.44 -0.63
CA LYS A 108 21.19 -1.87 -0.03
C LYS A 108 19.97 -2.78 -0.19
N SER A 109 19.76 -3.34 -1.36
CA SER A 109 18.70 -4.30 -1.64
C SER A 109 18.81 -5.58 -0.80
N THR A 110 20.03 -6.09 -0.60
CA THR A 110 20.27 -7.29 0.21
C THR A 110 19.99 -7.03 1.69
N THR A 111 20.41 -5.88 2.19
CA THR A 111 20.17 -5.47 3.59
C THR A 111 18.67 -5.27 3.89
N THR A 112 17.88 -4.85 2.89
CA THR A 112 16.44 -4.62 3.04
C THR A 112 15.63 -5.92 3.02
N ILE A 113 16.08 -6.94 2.24
CA ILE A 113 15.31 -8.17 2.01
C ILE A 113 15.72 -9.30 2.96
N ARG A 114 16.94 -9.29 3.47
CA ARG A 114 17.51 -10.30 4.38
C ARG A 114 17.87 -9.75 5.74
#